data_fdb293eb9fbead2da039d5abcf1ed865
#
_entry.id   fdb293eb9fbead2da039d5abcf1ed865
#
_cell.length_a   1.000
_cell.length_b   1.000
_cell.length_c   1.000
_cell.angle_alpha   90.00
_cell.angle_beta   90.00
_cell.angle_gamma   90.00
#
_symmetry.space_group_name_H-M   'P 1'
#
loop_
_entity.id
_entity.type
_entity.pdbx_description
1 polymer ?
#
loop_
_entity_poly.entity_id
_entity_poly.type
_entity_poly.pdbx_seq_one_letter_code
_entity_poly.pdbx_strand_id
1 'polypeptide(L)'
;AIGRNFAEALNKALRSMERSSAAFSWKASRDAIDVADLLERMKRPHDGRLALVQQGLWAGASIDAVYEATGIDPWFLDHICQINEIADALSSAESLDRELLVMAKREGFSDGQVAQLRGLSEEEVREIRHAWGIRPVFKTVDTCAAEFEAMTPYHYSSYDEEDELQPSDREKVIILGSGPNRIGQGIEFDYSCVHAALALSDAGFETIMINCNPETVSTDYDTSDRLYFEPLTCEDVLEVVNAEQRQGSVVGVIVQLGGQTPLGLAQRLEDAGVPIVGTSPAAIHLAEERGAFGRVLADAGLPAPDHGTARSFDEAAAIAARVGYPVLVRPSYVLGGRGMEIVYDDAMLESYLQRSTEVTREHPVLVDRFLDDAIEIDVDALFDGHDMYLAGVMEHIEEAGIHSGDSACSLPPMALGESD
;
A
#
# COMPACT_ATOMS: atom_id res chain seq x y z
N ALA A 1 -2.41 13.50 4.62
CA ALA A 1 -3.82 13.33 4.20
C ALA A 1 -4.61 14.62 4.42
N ILE A 2 -5.68 14.79 3.66
CA ILE A 2 -6.56 15.95 3.71
C ILE A 2 -7.95 15.47 4.15
N GLY A 3 -8.61 16.25 5.00
CA GLY A 3 -9.96 15.99 5.50
C GLY A 3 -10.63 17.29 5.93
N ARG A 4 -11.94 17.27 6.13
CA ARG A 4 -12.74 18.43 6.57
C ARG A 4 -12.58 18.74 8.05
N ASN A 5 -12.23 17.73 8.83
CA ASN A 5 -11.93 17.85 10.25
C ASN A 5 -10.70 17.02 10.63
N PHE A 6 -10.24 17.17 11.87
CA PHE A 6 -9.04 16.49 12.35
C PHE A 6 -9.19 14.96 12.37
N ALA A 7 -10.33 14.44 12.80
CA ALA A 7 -10.55 13.00 12.90
C ALA A 7 -10.54 12.33 11.52
N GLU A 8 -11.20 12.93 10.52
CA GLU A 8 -11.17 12.47 9.13
C GLU A 8 -9.74 12.48 8.58
N ALA A 9 -9.02 13.60 8.72
CA ALA A 9 -7.64 13.72 8.25
C ALA A 9 -6.71 12.73 8.94
N LEU A 10 -6.85 12.54 10.27
CA LEU A 10 -6.07 11.57 11.04
C LEU A 10 -6.32 10.13 10.58
N ASN A 11 -7.57 9.72 10.47
CA ASN A 11 -7.92 8.36 10.02
C ASN A 11 -7.41 8.08 8.61
N LYS A 12 -7.52 9.04 7.68
CA LYS A 12 -6.94 8.93 6.34
C LYS A 12 -5.41 8.83 6.39
N ALA A 13 -4.74 9.67 7.20
CA ALA A 13 -3.29 9.62 7.35
C ALA A 13 -2.80 8.26 7.85
N LEU A 14 -3.50 7.69 8.84
CA LEU A 14 -3.18 6.36 9.37
C LEU A 14 -3.35 5.26 8.32
N ARG A 15 -4.42 5.33 7.51
CA ARG A 15 -4.60 4.39 6.38
C ARG A 15 -3.51 4.55 5.31
N SER A 16 -3.09 5.78 5.04
CA SER A 16 -2.02 6.09 4.08
C SER A 16 -0.65 5.56 4.48
N MET A 17 -0.45 5.19 5.76
CA MET A 17 0.79 4.56 6.21
C MET A 17 0.97 3.12 5.69
N GLU A 18 -0.09 2.50 5.16
CA GLU A 18 -0.11 1.17 4.55
C GLU A 18 0.47 0.05 5.43
N ARG A 19 0.35 0.22 6.74
CA ARG A 19 0.72 -0.76 7.75
C ARG A 19 -0.53 -1.19 8.50
N SER A 20 -0.76 -2.48 8.63
CA SER A 20 -1.91 -3.02 9.38
C SER A 20 -1.96 -2.56 10.85
N SER A 21 -0.79 -2.21 11.42
CA SER A 21 -0.66 -1.69 12.79
C SER A 21 -0.81 -0.17 12.90
N ALA A 22 -0.89 0.57 11.81
CA ALA A 22 -0.98 2.04 11.83
C ALA A 22 -2.41 2.51 12.12
N ALA A 23 -3.42 1.86 11.55
CA ALA A 23 -4.82 2.24 11.77
C ALA A 23 -5.25 1.95 13.23
N PHE A 24 -6.12 2.81 13.76
CA PHE A 24 -6.73 2.57 15.06
C PHE A 24 -7.53 1.26 15.04
N SER A 25 -7.44 0.52 16.15
CA SER A 25 -8.02 -0.82 16.24
C SER A 25 -8.61 -1.04 17.64
N TRP A 26 -9.77 -1.68 17.66
CA TRP A 26 -10.52 -2.02 18.88
C TRP A 26 -10.65 -3.54 19.07
N LYS A 27 -9.67 -4.32 18.55
CA LYS A 27 -9.67 -5.80 18.65
C LYS A 27 -9.39 -6.32 20.05
N ALA A 28 -8.58 -5.60 20.83
CA ALA A 28 -8.27 -6.01 22.19
C ALA A 28 -9.50 -5.86 23.11
N SER A 29 -9.62 -6.72 24.12
CA SER A 29 -10.60 -6.47 25.18
C SER A 29 -10.14 -5.29 26.03
N ARG A 30 -11.02 -4.30 26.26
CA ARG A 30 -10.74 -3.12 27.07
C ARG A 30 -10.21 -3.49 28.47
N ASP A 31 -10.81 -4.50 29.11
CA ASP A 31 -10.44 -4.98 30.45
C ASP A 31 -9.06 -5.69 30.49
N ALA A 32 -8.54 -6.11 29.36
CA ALA A 32 -7.23 -6.75 29.27
C ALA A 32 -6.07 -5.76 29.09
N ILE A 33 -6.36 -4.47 28.93
CA ILE A 33 -5.37 -3.43 28.69
C ILE A 33 -4.84 -2.89 30.01
N ASP A 34 -3.53 -3.04 30.25
CA ASP A 34 -2.84 -2.39 31.37
C ASP A 34 -2.52 -0.93 31.02
N VAL A 35 -3.36 -0.03 31.52
CA VAL A 35 -3.22 1.43 31.30
C VAL A 35 -1.89 1.96 31.84
N ALA A 36 -1.41 1.43 32.97
CA ALA A 36 -0.16 1.90 33.56
C ALA A 36 1.06 1.52 32.70
N ASP A 37 1.09 0.30 32.15
CA ASP A 37 2.12 -0.13 31.19
C ASP A 37 2.06 0.73 29.91
N LEU A 38 0.87 0.99 29.37
CA LEU A 38 0.74 1.84 28.19
C LEU A 38 1.26 3.26 28.43
N LEU A 39 0.91 3.89 29.55
CA LEU A 39 1.39 5.23 29.89
C LEU A 39 2.93 5.28 29.98
N GLU A 40 3.56 4.25 30.54
CA GLU A 40 5.03 4.18 30.61
C GLU A 40 5.65 4.04 29.21
N ARG A 41 5.08 3.20 28.34
CA ARG A 41 5.56 2.99 26.97
C ARG A 41 5.36 4.22 26.08
N MET A 42 4.31 5.01 26.29
CA MET A 42 4.04 6.24 25.54
C MET A 42 5.06 7.35 25.80
N LYS A 43 5.83 7.32 26.90
CA LYS A 43 6.81 8.37 27.21
C LYS A 43 7.89 8.52 26.14
N ARG A 44 8.22 7.44 25.44
CA ARG A 44 9.20 7.47 24.35
C ARG A 44 8.49 7.52 23.00
N PRO A 45 8.80 8.53 22.15
CA PRO A 45 8.33 8.53 20.77
C PRO A 45 8.84 7.31 19.99
N HIS A 46 7.93 6.63 19.31
CA HIS A 46 8.21 5.54 18.37
C HIS A 46 7.06 5.45 17.36
N ASP A 47 7.21 4.66 16.33
CA ASP A 47 6.26 4.54 15.22
C ASP A 47 4.85 4.03 15.61
N GLY A 48 4.75 3.23 16.67
CA GLY A 48 3.48 2.74 17.22
C GLY A 48 2.85 3.60 18.32
N ARG A 49 3.46 4.75 18.70
CA ARG A 49 3.04 5.55 19.85
C ARG A 49 1.60 6.00 19.80
N LEU A 50 1.14 6.42 18.61
CA LEU A 50 -0.21 6.95 18.45
C LEU A 50 -1.30 5.87 18.67
N ALA A 51 -1.03 4.64 18.25
CA ALA A 51 -1.91 3.51 18.55
C ALA A 51 -1.98 3.21 20.06
N LEU A 52 -0.86 3.33 20.79
CA LEU A 52 -0.87 3.20 22.26
C LEU A 52 -1.69 4.31 22.91
N VAL A 53 -1.59 5.56 22.43
CA VAL A 53 -2.40 6.68 22.91
C VAL A 53 -3.89 6.38 22.73
N GLN A 54 -4.29 5.96 21.53
CA GLN A 54 -5.69 5.59 21.26
C GLN A 54 -6.17 4.47 22.20
N GLN A 55 -5.39 3.42 22.35
CA GLN A 55 -5.74 2.29 23.22
C GLN A 55 -5.81 2.67 24.70
N GLY A 56 -4.87 3.51 25.17
CA GLY A 56 -4.87 3.99 26.55
C GLY A 56 -6.08 4.84 26.89
N LEU A 57 -6.42 5.80 26.01
CA LEU A 57 -7.63 6.62 26.15
C LEU A 57 -8.90 5.75 26.10
N TRP A 58 -8.94 4.81 25.18
CA TRP A 58 -10.07 3.87 25.07
C TRP A 58 -10.22 2.97 26.30
N ALA A 59 -9.10 2.56 26.94
CA ALA A 59 -9.11 1.78 28.16
C ALA A 59 -9.38 2.59 29.44
N GLY A 60 -9.56 3.92 29.32
CA GLY A 60 -9.95 4.79 30.43
C GLY A 60 -8.82 5.63 31.04
N ALA A 61 -7.65 5.73 30.39
CA ALA A 61 -6.68 6.74 30.76
C ALA A 61 -7.27 8.15 30.62
N SER A 62 -7.03 9.04 31.59
CA SER A 62 -7.44 10.42 31.45
C SER A 62 -6.58 11.18 30.47
N ILE A 63 -7.16 12.20 29.83
CA ILE A 63 -6.43 13.12 28.92
C ILE A 63 -5.22 13.72 29.64
N ASP A 64 -5.36 14.13 30.90
CA ASP A 64 -4.26 14.70 31.69
C ASP A 64 -3.12 13.68 31.87
N ALA A 65 -3.43 12.43 32.20
CA ALA A 65 -2.39 11.39 32.37
C ALA A 65 -1.64 11.10 31.05
N VAL A 66 -2.35 11.07 29.92
CA VAL A 66 -1.73 10.90 28.60
C VAL A 66 -0.91 12.13 28.21
N TYR A 67 -1.41 13.34 28.51
CA TYR A 67 -0.66 14.59 28.28
C TYR A 67 0.65 14.60 29.10
N GLU A 68 0.59 14.27 30.40
CA GLU A 68 1.78 14.19 31.25
C GLU A 68 2.82 13.17 30.74
N ALA A 69 2.34 12.05 30.20
CA ALA A 69 3.20 11.00 29.64
C ALA A 69 3.80 11.36 28.28
N THR A 70 3.07 12.11 27.45
CA THR A 70 3.41 12.26 26.03
C THR A 70 3.79 13.67 25.60
N GLY A 71 3.28 14.69 26.29
CA GLY A 71 3.33 16.09 25.86
C GLY A 71 2.42 16.41 24.66
N ILE A 72 1.55 15.48 24.25
CA ILE A 72 0.58 15.72 23.15
C ILE A 72 -0.50 16.64 23.70
N ASP A 73 -0.76 17.74 22.99
CA ASP A 73 -1.76 18.71 23.40
C ASP A 73 -3.14 18.07 23.64
N PRO A 74 -3.82 18.43 24.74
CA PRO A 74 -5.14 17.89 25.10
C PRO A 74 -6.18 18.00 23.99
N TRP A 75 -6.10 19.00 23.12
CA TRP A 75 -7.02 19.14 21.99
C TRP A 75 -6.96 17.94 21.05
N PHE A 76 -5.76 17.46 20.71
CA PHE A 76 -5.60 16.26 19.88
C PHE A 76 -6.07 15.00 20.60
N LEU A 77 -5.82 14.91 21.89
CA LEU A 77 -6.23 13.77 22.70
C LEU A 77 -7.76 13.68 22.82
N ASP A 78 -8.45 14.82 22.94
CA ASP A 78 -9.92 14.90 22.95
C ASP A 78 -10.51 14.38 21.65
N HIS A 79 -9.96 14.74 20.49
CA HIS A 79 -10.40 14.19 19.21
C HIS A 79 -10.19 12.67 19.09
N ILE A 80 -9.12 12.13 19.67
CA ILE A 80 -8.93 10.67 19.74
C ILE A 80 -9.98 10.03 20.66
N CYS A 81 -10.39 10.69 21.76
CA CYS A 81 -11.50 10.24 22.59
C CYS A 81 -12.80 10.20 21.77
N GLN A 82 -13.12 11.24 20.99
CA GLN A 82 -14.31 11.28 20.13
C GLN A 82 -14.32 10.13 19.11
N ILE A 83 -13.15 9.80 18.50
CA ILE A 83 -13.04 8.63 17.62
C ILE A 83 -13.36 7.33 18.40
N ASN A 84 -12.88 7.19 19.62
CA ASN A 84 -13.20 6.04 20.48
C ASN A 84 -14.68 5.95 20.84
N GLU A 85 -15.34 7.08 21.11
CA GLU A 85 -16.78 7.15 21.40
C GLU A 85 -17.62 6.67 20.21
N ILE A 86 -17.25 7.05 18.99
CA ILE A 86 -17.90 6.56 17.77
C ILE A 86 -17.70 5.05 17.59
N ALA A 87 -16.50 4.54 17.87
CA ALA A 87 -16.22 3.11 17.84
C ALA A 87 -17.07 2.35 18.86
N ASP A 88 -17.24 2.90 20.06
CA ASP A 88 -18.13 2.35 21.10
C ASP A 88 -19.59 2.36 20.65
N ALA A 89 -20.06 3.45 20.04
CA ALA A 89 -21.40 3.55 19.49
C ALA A 89 -21.63 2.50 18.40
N LEU A 90 -20.68 2.35 17.47
CA LEU A 90 -20.72 1.31 16.45
C LEU A 90 -20.77 -0.09 17.04
N SER A 91 -19.96 -0.38 18.06
CA SER A 91 -19.86 -1.72 18.67
C SER A 91 -21.08 -2.09 19.49
N SER A 92 -21.67 -1.10 20.21
CA SER A 92 -22.77 -1.32 21.16
C SER A 92 -24.16 -1.23 20.54
N ALA A 93 -24.30 -0.63 19.36
CA ALA A 93 -25.58 -0.50 18.70
C ALA A 93 -26.19 -1.89 18.38
N GLU A 94 -27.47 -2.07 18.64
CA GLU A 94 -28.20 -3.32 18.32
C GLU A 94 -28.17 -3.60 16.82
N SER A 95 -28.35 -2.56 15.99
CA SER A 95 -28.23 -2.62 14.53
C SER A 95 -27.47 -1.42 14.00
N LEU A 96 -26.79 -1.59 12.87
CA LEU A 96 -26.20 -0.48 12.13
C LEU A 96 -27.34 0.27 11.43
N ASP A 97 -27.48 1.56 11.70
CA ASP A 97 -28.41 2.43 11.00
C ASP A 97 -27.68 3.46 10.12
N ARG A 98 -28.48 4.18 9.31
CA ARG A 98 -27.92 5.14 8.36
C ARG A 98 -27.23 6.32 9.05
N GLU A 99 -27.78 6.82 10.14
CA GLU A 99 -27.25 8.00 10.84
C GLU A 99 -25.91 7.70 11.49
N LEU A 100 -25.81 6.56 12.16
CA LEU A 100 -24.56 6.09 12.77
C LEU A 100 -23.47 5.85 11.72
N LEU A 101 -23.82 5.24 10.57
CA LEU A 101 -22.87 5.02 9.50
C LEU A 101 -22.39 6.34 8.87
N VAL A 102 -23.29 7.29 8.62
CA VAL A 102 -22.93 8.64 8.12
C VAL A 102 -21.99 9.35 9.10
N MET A 103 -22.30 9.31 10.40
CA MET A 103 -21.44 9.90 11.44
C MET A 103 -20.05 9.27 11.42
N ALA A 104 -19.95 7.95 11.39
CA ALA A 104 -18.66 7.25 11.33
C ALA A 104 -17.86 7.61 10.06
N LYS A 105 -18.51 7.68 8.91
CA LYS A 105 -17.85 8.05 7.65
C LYS A 105 -17.37 9.49 7.65
N ARG A 106 -18.12 10.43 8.22
CA ARG A 106 -17.72 11.84 8.38
C ARG A 106 -16.48 12.02 9.27
N GLU A 107 -16.31 11.15 10.24
CA GLU A 107 -15.13 11.14 11.11
C GLU A 107 -14.01 10.22 10.59
N GLY A 108 -14.10 9.80 9.33
CA GLY A 108 -13.04 9.13 8.60
C GLY A 108 -12.90 7.63 8.85
N PHE A 109 -13.88 6.96 9.47
CA PHE A 109 -13.85 5.51 9.60
C PHE A 109 -13.90 4.84 8.22
N SER A 110 -12.99 3.91 7.98
CA SER A 110 -13.03 3.07 6.78
C SER A 110 -14.14 2.02 6.87
N ASP A 111 -14.57 1.51 5.72
CA ASP A 111 -15.50 0.37 5.68
C ASP A 111 -14.92 -0.83 6.44
N GLY A 112 -13.59 -1.06 6.37
CA GLY A 112 -12.90 -2.08 7.13
C GLY A 112 -12.94 -1.87 8.65
N GLN A 113 -12.83 -0.64 9.15
CA GLN A 113 -12.96 -0.35 10.59
C GLN A 113 -14.40 -0.57 11.07
N VAL A 114 -15.39 -0.11 10.30
CA VAL A 114 -16.82 -0.37 10.61
C VAL A 114 -17.10 -1.87 10.59
N ALA A 115 -16.60 -2.59 9.59
CA ALA A 115 -16.71 -4.04 9.48
C ALA A 115 -16.17 -4.76 10.72
N GLN A 116 -14.97 -4.39 11.16
CA GLN A 116 -14.35 -4.95 12.36
C GLN A 116 -15.21 -4.75 13.61
N LEU A 117 -15.78 -3.55 13.80
CA LEU A 117 -16.60 -3.20 14.97
C LEU A 117 -17.98 -3.87 14.94
N ARG A 118 -18.50 -4.17 13.75
CA ARG A 118 -19.81 -4.78 13.54
C ARG A 118 -19.80 -6.29 13.31
N GLY A 119 -18.61 -6.90 13.15
CA GLY A 119 -18.49 -8.31 12.79
C GLY A 119 -18.97 -8.62 11.36
N LEU A 120 -18.81 -7.68 10.45
CA LEU A 120 -19.13 -7.76 9.03
C LEU A 120 -17.85 -7.85 8.19
N SER A 121 -17.99 -8.11 6.90
CA SER A 121 -16.91 -7.89 5.93
C SER A 121 -16.89 -6.44 5.43
N GLU A 122 -15.75 -5.98 4.92
CA GLU A 122 -15.60 -4.66 4.30
C GLU A 122 -16.57 -4.50 3.11
N GLU A 123 -16.80 -5.57 2.37
CA GLU A 123 -17.72 -5.60 1.23
C GLU A 123 -19.18 -5.42 1.65
N GLU A 124 -19.61 -6.12 2.71
CA GLU A 124 -20.96 -5.95 3.25
C GLU A 124 -21.21 -4.51 3.73
N VAL A 125 -20.23 -3.88 4.40
CA VAL A 125 -20.35 -2.48 4.81
C VAL A 125 -20.44 -1.57 3.59
N ARG A 126 -19.62 -1.79 2.57
CA ARG A 126 -19.66 -1.04 1.30
C ARG A 126 -21.03 -1.18 0.62
N GLU A 127 -21.58 -2.39 0.53
CA GLU A 127 -22.91 -2.63 -0.05
C GLU A 127 -24.02 -1.91 0.71
N ILE A 128 -24.02 -1.99 2.04
CA ILE A 128 -24.96 -1.27 2.91
C ILE A 128 -24.87 0.24 2.67
N ARG A 129 -23.65 0.78 2.68
CA ARG A 129 -23.37 2.20 2.45
C ARG A 129 -23.91 2.66 1.09
N HIS A 130 -23.63 1.89 0.04
CA HIS A 130 -24.12 2.17 -1.31
C HIS A 130 -25.64 2.09 -1.41
N ALA A 131 -26.25 1.07 -0.82
CA ALA A 131 -27.71 0.92 -0.80
C ALA A 131 -28.41 2.10 -0.10
N TRP A 132 -27.76 2.70 0.90
CA TRP A 132 -28.29 3.88 1.61
C TRP A 132 -27.89 5.21 0.96
N GLY A 133 -27.20 5.20 -0.19
CA GLY A 133 -26.73 6.39 -0.88
C GLY A 133 -25.66 7.16 -0.12
N ILE A 134 -24.91 6.51 0.77
CA ILE A 134 -23.81 7.12 1.51
C ILE A 134 -22.56 7.00 0.66
N ARG A 135 -22.19 8.07 0.00
CA ARG A 135 -21.00 8.19 -0.87
C ARG A 135 -20.21 9.42 -0.52
N PRO A 136 -18.89 9.40 -0.66
CA PRO A 136 -18.14 10.63 -0.56
C PRO A 136 -18.42 11.53 -1.74
N VAL A 137 -18.23 12.80 -1.53
CA VAL A 137 -18.05 13.84 -2.55
C VAL A 137 -16.58 14.22 -2.61
N PHE A 138 -16.18 14.85 -3.68
CA PHE A 138 -14.79 15.29 -3.84
C PHE A 138 -14.71 16.80 -3.87
N LYS A 139 -13.81 17.34 -3.04
CA LYS A 139 -13.57 18.76 -2.88
C LYS A 139 -12.26 19.14 -3.54
N THR A 140 -12.20 20.33 -4.09
CA THR A 140 -10.94 20.96 -4.57
C THR A 140 -10.17 21.50 -3.39
N VAL A 141 -8.84 21.26 -3.37
CA VAL A 141 -7.97 21.83 -2.35
C VAL A 141 -7.82 23.33 -2.61
N ASP A 142 -8.29 24.15 -1.68
CA ASP A 142 -8.12 25.59 -1.75
C ASP A 142 -6.68 25.98 -1.38
N THR A 143 -5.88 26.30 -2.39
CA THR A 143 -4.50 26.78 -2.22
C THR A 143 -4.39 28.29 -2.19
N CYS A 144 -5.51 29.01 -2.26
CA CYS A 144 -5.59 30.48 -2.37
C CYS A 144 -6.23 31.13 -1.15
N ALA A 145 -6.44 30.40 -0.04
CA ALA A 145 -7.05 30.90 1.20
C ALA A 145 -8.42 31.61 0.98
N ALA A 146 -9.20 31.12 0.03
CA ALA A 146 -10.50 31.67 -0.42
C ALA A 146 -10.44 33.14 -0.92
N GLU A 147 -9.24 33.68 -1.21
CA GLU A 147 -9.09 35.01 -1.82
C GLU A 147 -9.34 34.99 -3.34
N PHE A 148 -9.06 33.85 -3.98
CA PHE A 148 -9.27 33.60 -5.41
C PHE A 148 -9.76 32.16 -5.61
N GLU A 149 -10.35 31.89 -6.77
CA GLU A 149 -10.67 30.53 -7.18
C GLU A 149 -9.39 29.71 -7.33
N ALA A 150 -9.32 28.55 -6.65
CA ALA A 150 -8.17 27.66 -6.75
C ALA A 150 -8.19 26.94 -8.09
N MET A 151 -7.10 27.08 -8.86
CA MET A 151 -6.94 26.47 -10.19
C MET A 151 -6.07 25.21 -10.15
N THR A 152 -5.93 24.59 -8.98
CA THR A 152 -5.13 23.38 -8.80
C THR A 152 -5.92 22.12 -9.14
N PRO A 153 -5.27 21.06 -9.68
CA PRO A 153 -5.92 19.79 -10.00
C PRO A 153 -6.16 18.93 -8.76
N TYR A 154 -5.99 19.46 -7.56
CA TYR A 154 -5.96 18.73 -6.30
C TYR A 154 -7.34 18.51 -5.73
N HIS A 155 -7.69 17.23 -5.54
CA HIS A 155 -8.97 16.82 -4.94
C HIS A 155 -8.75 15.91 -3.73
N TYR A 156 -9.73 15.91 -2.84
CA TYR A 156 -9.81 14.99 -1.71
C TYR A 156 -11.27 14.62 -1.44
N SER A 157 -11.50 13.42 -0.95
CA SER A 157 -12.84 12.95 -0.60
C SER A 157 -13.29 13.48 0.76
N SER A 158 -14.58 13.67 0.93
CA SER A 158 -15.23 13.87 2.24
C SER A 158 -16.69 13.41 2.16
N TYR A 159 -17.27 13.02 3.30
CA TYR A 159 -18.70 12.70 3.39
C TYR A 159 -19.51 13.96 3.70
N ASP A 160 -19.45 14.92 2.78
CA ASP A 160 -20.14 16.20 2.81
C ASP A 160 -21.30 16.24 1.78
N GLU A 161 -21.89 17.40 1.52
CA GLU A 161 -23.09 17.54 0.69
C GLU A 161 -22.78 17.91 -0.77
N GLU A 162 -21.73 18.70 -1.03
CA GLU A 162 -21.43 19.26 -2.34
C GLU A 162 -20.24 18.57 -2.98
N ASP A 163 -20.42 18.12 -4.23
CA ASP A 163 -19.35 17.60 -5.10
C ASP A 163 -18.83 18.73 -6.00
N GLU A 164 -17.50 18.91 -6.04
CA GLU A 164 -16.85 19.97 -6.81
C GLU A 164 -16.19 19.45 -8.10
N LEU A 165 -16.32 18.15 -8.40
CA LEU A 165 -15.79 17.57 -9.63
C LEU A 165 -16.50 18.13 -10.86
N GLN A 166 -15.73 18.46 -11.87
CA GLN A 166 -16.26 18.93 -13.15
C GLN A 166 -16.31 17.81 -14.18
N PRO A 167 -17.43 17.70 -14.95
CA PRO A 167 -17.53 16.75 -16.05
C PRO A 167 -16.45 16.99 -17.12
N SER A 168 -16.05 15.92 -17.81
CA SER A 168 -15.14 15.98 -18.95
C SER A 168 -15.58 15.01 -20.02
N ASP A 169 -15.47 15.42 -21.28
CA ASP A 169 -15.76 14.59 -22.45
C ASP A 169 -14.54 13.77 -22.91
N ARG A 170 -13.37 13.98 -22.33
CA ARG A 170 -12.14 13.22 -22.64
C ARG A 170 -12.22 11.82 -22.03
N GLU A 171 -11.64 10.85 -22.72
CA GLU A 171 -11.41 9.52 -22.15
C GLU A 171 -10.35 9.60 -21.05
N LYS A 172 -10.63 8.97 -19.92
CA LYS A 172 -9.83 9.08 -18.69
C LYS A 172 -9.05 7.82 -18.42
N VAL A 173 -7.80 7.98 -18.00
CA VAL A 173 -6.98 6.88 -17.45
C VAL A 173 -6.53 7.26 -16.05
N ILE A 174 -6.76 6.35 -15.11
CA ILE A 174 -6.37 6.53 -13.70
C ILE A 174 -5.05 5.80 -13.46
N ILE A 175 -4.11 6.45 -12.78
CA ILE A 175 -2.81 5.90 -12.39
C ILE A 175 -2.75 5.87 -10.87
N LEU A 176 -2.46 4.70 -10.29
CA LEU A 176 -2.20 4.58 -8.86
C LEU A 176 -0.74 4.87 -8.58
N GLY A 177 -0.47 5.86 -7.75
CA GLY A 177 0.86 6.31 -7.37
C GLY A 177 1.56 5.36 -6.40
N SER A 178 2.76 5.74 -5.98
CA SER A 178 3.65 4.91 -5.16
C SER A 178 3.31 4.87 -3.66
N GLY A 179 2.39 5.72 -3.22
CA GLY A 179 2.09 5.84 -1.80
C GLY A 179 3.21 6.51 -0.99
N PRO A 180 3.33 6.21 0.31
CA PRO A 180 4.35 6.81 1.16
C PRO A 180 5.74 6.26 0.83
N ASN A 181 6.76 7.09 1.02
CA ASN A 181 8.16 6.65 0.90
C ASN A 181 8.47 5.54 1.92
N ARG A 182 9.15 4.50 1.45
CA ARG A 182 9.53 3.33 2.26
C ARG A 182 10.97 2.92 1.96
N ILE A 183 11.62 2.31 2.95
CA ILE A 183 12.90 1.63 2.73
C ILE A 183 12.67 0.46 1.76
N GLY A 184 13.48 0.39 0.72
CA GLY A 184 13.40 -0.63 -0.33
C GLY A 184 12.39 -0.33 -1.44
N GLN A 185 11.85 0.89 -1.49
CA GLN A 185 11.05 1.40 -2.59
C GLN A 185 11.67 2.72 -3.04
N GLY A 186 12.31 2.73 -4.19
CA GLY A 186 12.98 3.90 -4.72
C GLY A 186 12.03 4.88 -5.40
N ILE A 187 12.56 6.03 -5.80
CA ILE A 187 11.83 7.09 -6.49
C ILE A 187 11.41 6.68 -7.91
N GLU A 188 12.00 5.62 -8.45
CA GLU A 188 11.69 5.09 -9.79
C GLU A 188 10.20 4.77 -9.97
N PHE A 189 9.51 4.31 -8.92
CA PHE A 189 8.08 4.04 -8.96
C PHE A 189 7.26 5.32 -9.14
N ASP A 190 7.62 6.40 -8.47
CA ASP A 190 6.98 7.68 -8.67
C ASP A 190 7.27 8.27 -10.05
N TYR A 191 8.53 8.16 -10.49
CA TYR A 191 8.97 8.63 -11.80
C TYR A 191 8.28 7.89 -12.94
N SER A 192 8.07 6.57 -12.82
CA SER A 192 7.30 5.79 -13.79
C SER A 192 5.86 6.27 -13.91
N CYS A 193 5.23 6.63 -12.78
CA CYS A 193 3.88 7.20 -12.79
C CYS A 193 3.84 8.56 -13.52
N VAL A 194 4.84 9.42 -13.30
CA VAL A 194 4.96 10.72 -14.01
C VAL A 194 5.06 10.54 -15.51
N HIS A 195 5.97 9.66 -15.96
CA HIS A 195 6.13 9.40 -17.39
C HIS A 195 4.91 8.79 -18.04
N ALA A 196 4.20 7.91 -17.33
CA ALA A 196 2.92 7.37 -17.82
C ALA A 196 1.87 8.48 -17.96
N ALA A 197 1.76 9.38 -16.97
CA ALA A 197 0.83 10.50 -17.04
C ALA A 197 1.13 11.40 -18.24
N LEU A 198 2.38 11.77 -18.47
CA LEU A 198 2.80 12.59 -19.61
C LEU A 198 2.53 11.89 -20.94
N ALA A 199 2.89 10.60 -21.09
CA ALA A 199 2.66 9.84 -22.31
C ALA A 199 1.17 9.68 -22.65
N LEU A 200 0.32 9.47 -21.64
CA LEU A 200 -1.13 9.38 -21.82
C LEU A 200 -1.72 10.73 -22.17
N SER A 201 -1.25 11.82 -21.56
CA SER A 201 -1.67 13.18 -21.91
C SER A 201 -1.31 13.52 -23.36
N ASP A 202 -0.10 13.17 -23.81
CA ASP A 202 0.34 13.34 -25.20
C ASP A 202 -0.51 12.50 -26.18
N ALA A 203 -1.02 11.35 -25.74
CA ALA A 203 -1.93 10.51 -26.50
C ALA A 203 -3.40 11.02 -26.49
N GLY A 204 -3.71 12.09 -25.74
CA GLY A 204 -5.01 12.75 -25.72
C GLY A 204 -5.96 12.30 -24.60
N PHE A 205 -5.52 11.43 -23.70
CA PHE A 205 -6.30 11.04 -22.52
C PHE A 205 -6.30 12.15 -21.45
N GLU A 206 -7.37 12.20 -20.66
CA GLU A 206 -7.37 12.92 -19.39
C GLU A 206 -6.71 12.03 -18.34
N THR A 207 -5.63 12.52 -17.73
CA THR A 207 -4.84 11.76 -16.79
C THR A 207 -5.27 12.05 -15.36
N ILE A 208 -5.49 10.99 -14.59
CA ILE A 208 -5.93 11.06 -13.20
C ILE A 208 -4.92 10.32 -12.34
N MET A 209 -4.33 11.00 -11.37
CA MET A 209 -3.43 10.42 -10.40
C MET A 209 -4.15 10.21 -9.06
N ILE A 210 -3.96 9.05 -8.43
CA ILE A 210 -4.35 8.82 -7.03
C ILE A 210 -3.08 8.54 -6.24
N ASN A 211 -2.74 9.43 -5.31
CA ASN A 211 -1.58 9.24 -4.44
C ASN A 211 -1.81 9.90 -3.07
N CYS A 212 -1.23 9.33 -2.02
CA CYS A 212 -1.33 9.86 -0.66
C CYS A 212 -0.09 10.67 -0.23
N ASN A 213 1.00 10.63 -1.00
CA ASN A 213 2.24 11.35 -0.71
C ASN A 213 2.22 12.73 -1.36
N PRO A 214 2.21 13.83 -0.59
CA PRO A 214 2.20 15.19 -1.16
C PRO A 214 3.58 15.73 -1.53
N GLU A 215 4.65 14.98 -1.23
CA GLU A 215 6.05 15.42 -1.37
C GLU A 215 6.77 14.60 -2.45
N THR A 216 6.11 14.40 -3.60
CA THR A 216 6.70 13.64 -4.70
C THR A 216 6.26 14.21 -6.05
N VAL A 217 7.01 13.92 -7.12
CA VAL A 217 6.82 14.55 -8.44
C VAL A 217 5.49 14.16 -9.09
N SER A 218 4.99 12.94 -8.86
CA SER A 218 3.67 12.53 -9.38
C SER A 218 2.51 13.35 -8.80
N THR A 219 2.74 14.07 -7.70
CA THR A 219 1.76 14.93 -7.06
C THR A 219 1.98 16.42 -7.33
N ASP A 220 2.89 16.77 -8.23
CA ASP A 220 3.04 18.15 -8.69
C ASP A 220 1.83 18.57 -9.54
N TYR A 221 1.48 19.84 -9.47
CA TYR A 221 0.25 20.40 -10.06
C TYR A 221 0.17 20.31 -11.59
N ASP A 222 1.28 20.07 -12.25
CA ASP A 222 1.41 20.00 -13.70
C ASP A 222 1.69 18.58 -14.24
N THR A 223 1.64 17.56 -13.38
CA THR A 223 1.90 16.18 -13.78
C THR A 223 0.67 15.49 -14.38
N SER A 224 -0.51 15.73 -13.82
CA SER A 224 -1.77 15.13 -14.26
C SER A 224 -2.90 16.15 -14.33
N ASP A 225 -3.93 15.88 -15.14
CA ASP A 225 -5.11 16.75 -15.24
C ASP A 225 -5.91 16.80 -13.93
N ARG A 226 -5.92 15.69 -13.17
CA ARG A 226 -6.53 15.60 -11.82
C ARG A 226 -5.67 14.77 -10.90
N LEU A 227 -5.60 15.19 -9.65
CA LEU A 227 -4.90 14.48 -8.59
C LEU A 227 -5.82 14.31 -7.39
N TYR A 228 -5.94 13.08 -6.91
CA TYR A 228 -6.66 12.75 -5.69
C TYR A 228 -5.67 12.42 -4.57
N PHE A 229 -5.68 13.22 -3.52
CA PHE A 229 -4.92 12.96 -2.29
C PHE A 229 -5.69 11.97 -1.40
N GLU A 230 -5.66 10.70 -1.78
CA GLU A 230 -6.38 9.65 -1.08
C GLU A 230 -5.45 8.50 -0.66
N PRO A 231 -5.81 7.78 0.41
CA PRO A 231 -5.14 6.53 0.73
C PRO A 231 -5.27 5.53 -0.42
N LEU A 232 -4.21 4.77 -0.68
CA LEU A 232 -4.24 3.70 -1.68
C LEU A 232 -4.87 2.44 -1.07
N THR A 233 -6.17 2.51 -0.77
CA THR A 233 -6.99 1.38 -0.32
C THR A 233 -8.04 1.03 -1.37
N CYS A 234 -8.56 -0.19 -1.31
CA CYS A 234 -9.61 -0.60 -2.24
C CYS A 234 -10.85 0.29 -2.13
N GLU A 235 -11.25 0.67 -0.91
CA GLU A 235 -12.38 1.57 -0.65
C GLU A 235 -12.16 2.92 -1.32
N ASP A 236 -11.05 3.59 -1.00
CA ASP A 236 -10.79 4.97 -1.45
C ASP A 236 -10.63 5.02 -2.97
N VAL A 237 -9.91 4.07 -3.57
CA VAL A 237 -9.73 3.97 -5.03
C VAL A 237 -11.05 3.72 -5.75
N LEU A 238 -11.89 2.81 -5.24
CA LEU A 238 -13.21 2.52 -5.82
C LEU A 238 -14.12 3.76 -5.81
N GLU A 239 -14.07 4.57 -4.77
CA GLU A 239 -14.88 5.79 -4.71
C GLU A 239 -14.40 6.84 -5.72
N VAL A 240 -13.08 6.98 -5.94
CA VAL A 240 -12.56 7.85 -7.01
C VAL A 240 -13.00 7.34 -8.39
N VAL A 241 -12.81 6.04 -8.68
CA VAL A 241 -13.23 5.44 -9.94
C VAL A 241 -14.73 5.67 -10.20
N ASN A 242 -15.56 5.42 -9.20
CA ASN A 242 -17.00 5.65 -9.29
C ASN A 242 -17.36 7.12 -9.53
N ALA A 243 -16.65 8.05 -8.88
CA ALA A 243 -16.87 9.48 -9.08
C ALA A 243 -16.51 9.91 -10.50
N GLU A 244 -15.36 9.49 -10.99
CA GLU A 244 -14.89 9.80 -12.35
C GLU A 244 -15.74 9.17 -13.43
N GLN A 245 -16.26 7.96 -13.21
CA GLN A 245 -17.22 7.32 -14.13
C GLN A 245 -18.55 8.07 -14.23
N ARG A 246 -18.97 8.76 -13.17
CA ARG A 246 -20.18 9.64 -13.23
C ARG A 246 -19.91 10.91 -14.03
N GLN A 247 -18.65 11.33 -14.16
CA GLN A 247 -18.24 12.57 -14.81
C GLN A 247 -17.71 12.36 -16.24
N GLY A 248 -17.69 11.12 -16.74
CA GLY A 248 -17.23 10.79 -18.09
C GLY A 248 -16.75 9.35 -18.25
N SER A 249 -16.10 9.05 -19.38
CA SER A 249 -15.60 7.70 -19.68
C SER A 249 -14.27 7.43 -19.01
N VAL A 250 -14.19 6.37 -18.19
CA VAL A 250 -12.93 5.86 -17.63
C VAL A 250 -12.53 4.60 -18.39
N VAL A 251 -11.41 4.66 -19.11
CA VAL A 251 -10.86 3.55 -19.90
C VAL A 251 -10.34 2.45 -18.97
N GLY A 252 -9.66 2.83 -17.88
CA GLY A 252 -9.19 1.88 -16.89
C GLY A 252 -8.21 2.47 -15.90
N VAL A 253 -7.68 1.58 -15.06
CA VAL A 253 -6.73 1.89 -13.97
C VAL A 253 -5.41 1.18 -14.22
N ILE A 254 -4.30 1.92 -14.18
CA ILE A 254 -2.92 1.39 -14.21
C ILE A 254 -2.46 1.16 -12.77
N VAL A 255 -2.05 -0.08 -12.47
CA VAL A 255 -1.66 -0.51 -11.12
C VAL A 255 -0.19 -0.92 -11.00
N GLN A 256 0.52 -1.14 -12.11
CA GLN A 256 1.87 -1.73 -12.07
C GLN A 256 3.01 -0.72 -11.85
N LEU A 257 2.76 0.59 -11.96
CA LEU A 257 3.83 1.59 -11.95
C LEU A 257 4.20 2.09 -10.54
N GLY A 258 3.24 2.07 -9.62
CA GLY A 258 3.39 2.61 -8.26
C GLY A 258 4.03 1.67 -7.25
N GLY A 259 4.56 0.50 -7.65
CA GLY A 259 5.15 -0.48 -6.75
C GLY A 259 4.12 -1.41 -6.10
N GLN A 260 4.49 -2.00 -4.96
CA GLN A 260 3.74 -3.12 -4.36
C GLN A 260 2.33 -2.78 -3.87
N THR A 261 2.10 -1.54 -3.42
CA THR A 261 0.79 -1.16 -2.89
C THR A 261 -0.31 -1.20 -3.94
N PRO A 262 -0.18 -0.49 -5.07
CA PRO A 262 -1.17 -0.60 -6.12
C PRO A 262 -1.24 -1.99 -6.77
N LEU A 263 -0.11 -2.70 -6.90
CA LEU A 263 -0.11 -4.10 -7.34
C LEU A 263 -0.99 -4.99 -6.46
N GLY A 264 -0.90 -4.83 -5.14
CA GLY A 264 -1.71 -5.57 -4.17
C GLY A 264 -3.21 -5.27 -4.25
N LEU A 265 -3.63 -4.19 -4.91
CA LEU A 265 -5.04 -3.85 -5.14
C LEU A 265 -5.60 -4.43 -6.43
N ALA A 266 -4.76 -4.85 -7.37
CA ALA A 266 -5.14 -5.19 -8.74
C ALA A 266 -6.33 -6.17 -8.81
N GLN A 267 -6.24 -7.31 -8.13
CA GLN A 267 -7.29 -8.34 -8.14
C GLN A 267 -8.59 -7.83 -7.50
N ARG A 268 -8.49 -7.15 -6.35
CA ARG A 268 -9.67 -6.61 -5.65
C ARG A 268 -10.42 -5.55 -6.46
N LEU A 269 -9.70 -4.74 -7.24
CA LEU A 269 -10.28 -3.76 -8.15
C LEU A 269 -10.95 -4.43 -9.35
N GLU A 270 -10.30 -5.45 -9.94
CA GLU A 270 -10.88 -6.24 -11.03
C GLU A 270 -12.15 -6.97 -10.57
N ASP A 271 -12.13 -7.62 -9.40
CA ASP A 271 -13.31 -8.30 -8.80
C ASP A 271 -14.46 -7.32 -8.54
N ALA A 272 -14.16 -6.06 -8.25
CA ALA A 272 -15.14 -4.98 -8.11
C ALA A 272 -15.60 -4.39 -9.46
N GLY A 273 -15.15 -4.93 -10.60
CA GLY A 273 -15.54 -4.53 -11.95
C GLY A 273 -14.79 -3.32 -12.50
N VAL A 274 -13.66 -2.94 -11.91
CA VAL A 274 -12.80 -1.87 -12.43
C VAL A 274 -11.93 -2.42 -13.55
N PRO A 275 -11.94 -1.80 -14.75
CA PRO A 275 -11.04 -2.18 -15.83
C PRO A 275 -9.58 -1.92 -15.43
N ILE A 276 -8.75 -2.96 -15.41
CA ILE A 276 -7.31 -2.81 -15.23
C ILE A 276 -6.67 -2.77 -16.62
N VAL A 277 -5.88 -1.73 -16.87
CA VAL A 277 -5.15 -1.54 -18.14
C VAL A 277 -3.65 -1.63 -17.91
N GLY A 278 -2.92 -2.08 -18.94
CA GLY A 278 -1.52 -2.46 -18.85
C GLY A 278 -1.39 -3.94 -18.49
N THR A 279 -0.60 -4.28 -17.48
CA THR A 279 -0.43 -5.68 -17.05
C THR A 279 -1.68 -6.17 -16.31
N SER A 280 -2.22 -7.31 -16.76
CA SER A 280 -3.44 -7.87 -16.14
C SER A 280 -3.18 -8.41 -14.73
N PRO A 281 -4.19 -8.39 -13.83
CA PRO A 281 -4.04 -8.96 -12.48
C PRO A 281 -3.59 -10.42 -12.48
N ALA A 282 -4.05 -11.22 -13.45
CA ALA A 282 -3.60 -12.61 -13.60
C ALA A 282 -2.10 -12.72 -13.94
N ALA A 283 -1.57 -11.85 -14.81
CA ALA A 283 -0.15 -11.80 -15.14
C ALA A 283 0.70 -11.29 -13.96
N ILE A 284 0.19 -10.28 -13.24
CA ILE A 284 0.82 -9.80 -12.00
C ILE A 284 0.93 -10.94 -10.98
N HIS A 285 -0.15 -11.68 -10.74
CA HIS A 285 -0.15 -12.82 -9.83
C HIS A 285 0.83 -13.91 -10.25
N LEU A 286 0.90 -14.24 -11.55
CA LEU A 286 1.85 -15.22 -12.07
C LEU A 286 3.31 -14.80 -11.86
N ALA A 287 3.60 -13.51 -11.97
CA ALA A 287 4.95 -12.98 -11.74
C ALA A 287 5.31 -12.89 -10.25
N GLU A 288 4.35 -12.54 -9.38
CA GLU A 288 4.57 -12.34 -7.95
C GLU A 288 4.58 -13.67 -7.17
N GLU A 289 3.74 -14.66 -7.57
CA GLU A 289 3.68 -15.96 -6.90
C GLU A 289 4.78 -16.88 -7.42
N ARG A 290 5.79 -17.14 -6.58
CA ARG A 290 7.01 -17.86 -6.97
C ARG A 290 6.78 -19.25 -7.51
N GLY A 291 5.86 -20.01 -6.94
CA GLY A 291 5.56 -21.35 -7.41
C GLY A 291 4.91 -21.31 -8.81
N ALA A 292 4.07 -20.29 -9.08
CA ALA A 292 3.50 -20.06 -10.40
C ALA A 292 4.58 -19.60 -11.39
N PHE A 293 5.41 -18.64 -10.99
CA PHE A 293 6.49 -18.15 -11.84
C PHE A 293 7.54 -19.24 -12.15
N GLY A 294 7.91 -20.05 -11.15
CA GLY A 294 8.79 -21.20 -11.36
C GLY A 294 8.23 -22.20 -12.39
N ARG A 295 6.92 -22.42 -12.41
CA ARG A 295 6.27 -23.23 -13.46
C ARG A 295 6.36 -22.57 -14.83
N VAL A 296 6.11 -21.27 -14.91
CA VAL A 296 6.24 -20.50 -16.16
C VAL A 296 7.66 -20.64 -16.75
N LEU A 297 8.69 -20.49 -15.92
CA LEU A 297 10.09 -20.68 -16.34
C LEU A 297 10.37 -22.10 -16.80
N ALA A 298 9.90 -23.10 -16.05
CA ALA A 298 10.06 -24.52 -16.41
C ALA A 298 9.38 -24.87 -17.73
N ASP A 299 8.16 -24.40 -17.93
CA ASP A 299 7.36 -24.62 -19.17
C ASP A 299 8.02 -23.91 -20.37
N ALA A 300 8.67 -22.78 -20.14
CA ALA A 300 9.45 -22.07 -21.15
C ALA A 300 10.85 -22.68 -21.38
N GLY A 301 11.28 -23.64 -20.57
CA GLY A 301 12.61 -24.25 -20.62
C GLY A 301 13.73 -23.27 -20.18
N LEU A 302 13.39 -22.26 -19.38
CA LEU A 302 14.33 -21.28 -18.87
C LEU A 302 14.92 -21.74 -17.53
N PRO A 303 16.23 -21.52 -17.30
CA PRO A 303 16.87 -21.88 -16.03
C PRO A 303 16.36 -20.98 -14.90
N ALA A 304 16.19 -21.57 -13.73
CA ALA A 304 15.93 -20.85 -12.49
C ALA A 304 16.78 -21.43 -11.36
N PRO A 305 17.19 -20.64 -10.37
CA PRO A 305 17.87 -21.19 -9.19
C PRO A 305 16.99 -22.21 -8.48
N ASP A 306 17.60 -23.29 -8.01
CA ASP A 306 16.92 -24.26 -7.16
C ASP A 306 16.44 -23.56 -5.88
N HIS A 307 15.17 -23.80 -5.53
CA HIS A 307 14.53 -23.13 -4.40
C HIS A 307 13.53 -24.03 -3.67
N GLY A 308 13.05 -23.54 -2.54
CA GLY A 308 11.94 -24.14 -1.82
C GLY A 308 11.34 -23.21 -0.78
N THR A 309 10.12 -23.55 -0.34
CA THR A 309 9.40 -22.81 0.69
C THR A 309 9.33 -23.66 1.95
N ALA A 310 9.75 -23.12 3.09
CA ALA A 310 9.78 -23.80 4.38
C ALA A 310 8.87 -23.11 5.40
N ARG A 311 8.21 -23.92 6.21
CA ARG A 311 7.34 -23.49 7.33
C ARG A 311 7.89 -23.91 8.69
N SER A 312 9.05 -24.57 8.68
CA SER A 312 9.77 -25.01 9.88
C SER A 312 11.27 -25.06 9.60
N PHE A 313 12.06 -25.17 10.69
CA PHE A 313 13.50 -25.36 10.56
C PHE A 313 13.83 -26.65 9.80
N ASP A 314 13.17 -27.76 10.13
CA ASP A 314 13.46 -29.05 9.49
C ASP A 314 13.19 -29.03 7.98
N GLU A 315 12.12 -28.33 7.56
CA GLU A 315 11.82 -28.13 6.13
C GLU A 315 12.89 -27.25 5.48
N ALA A 316 13.32 -26.16 6.12
CA ALA A 316 14.36 -25.26 5.59
C ALA A 316 15.69 -25.99 5.47
N ALA A 317 16.11 -26.76 6.46
CA ALA A 317 17.33 -27.55 6.44
C ALA A 317 17.28 -28.63 5.34
N ALA A 318 16.15 -29.30 5.16
CA ALA A 318 15.98 -30.28 4.09
C ALA A 318 16.07 -29.64 2.69
N ILE A 319 15.53 -28.43 2.52
CA ILE A 319 15.64 -27.66 1.28
C ILE A 319 17.10 -27.25 1.06
N ALA A 320 17.75 -26.64 2.07
CA ALA A 320 19.15 -26.21 1.98
C ALA A 320 20.10 -27.37 1.65
N ALA A 321 19.87 -28.55 2.25
CA ALA A 321 20.65 -29.75 1.93
C ALA A 321 20.46 -30.22 0.48
N ARG A 322 19.25 -30.08 -0.07
CA ARG A 322 18.94 -30.40 -1.46
C ARG A 322 19.52 -29.41 -2.45
N VAL A 323 19.37 -28.12 -2.15
CA VAL A 323 19.77 -27.00 -3.00
C VAL A 323 21.29 -26.81 -2.97
N GLY A 324 21.91 -27.07 -1.82
CA GLY A 324 23.35 -26.85 -1.55
C GLY A 324 23.66 -25.44 -1.09
N TYR A 325 24.53 -25.34 -0.08
CA TYR A 325 25.02 -24.06 0.43
C TYR A 325 26.01 -23.39 -0.56
N PRO A 326 26.11 -22.02 -0.55
CA PRO A 326 25.32 -21.10 0.22
C PRO A 326 23.89 -20.96 -0.27
N VAL A 327 22.96 -20.66 0.65
CA VAL A 327 21.55 -20.37 0.33
C VAL A 327 21.18 -18.97 0.79
N LEU A 328 20.30 -18.32 0.03
CA LEU A 328 19.66 -17.08 0.42
C LEU A 328 18.36 -17.42 1.12
N VAL A 329 18.21 -16.97 2.37
CA VAL A 329 17.00 -17.17 3.16
C VAL A 329 16.28 -15.84 3.34
N ARG A 330 14.97 -15.83 3.08
CA ARG A 330 14.16 -14.62 3.18
C ARG A 330 12.73 -14.93 3.61
N PRO A 331 12.07 -14.03 4.38
CA PRO A 331 10.64 -14.15 4.64
C PRO A 331 9.84 -13.95 3.35
N SER A 332 8.68 -14.62 3.22
CA SER A 332 7.87 -14.60 2.00
C SER A 332 7.20 -13.25 1.68
N TYR A 333 7.11 -12.34 2.65
CA TYR A 333 6.36 -11.09 2.53
C TYR A 333 7.16 -9.86 2.95
N VAL A 334 8.46 -9.82 2.65
CA VAL A 334 9.31 -8.67 2.98
C VAL A 334 9.79 -7.97 1.73
N LEU A 335 9.63 -6.65 1.69
CA LEU A 335 10.10 -5.75 0.64
C LEU A 335 11.52 -5.22 0.92
N GLY A 336 12.27 -4.97 -0.14
CA GLY A 336 13.52 -4.24 -0.08
C GLY A 336 14.67 -4.96 0.63
N GLY A 337 14.77 -6.28 0.48
CA GLY A 337 15.89 -7.05 1.06
C GLY A 337 15.90 -7.13 2.59
N ARG A 338 14.92 -6.55 3.27
CA ARG A 338 14.86 -6.53 4.73
C ARG A 338 14.66 -7.94 5.28
N GLY A 339 15.59 -8.38 6.14
CA GLY A 339 15.53 -9.71 6.73
C GLY A 339 16.01 -10.82 5.79
N MET A 340 16.62 -10.53 4.66
CA MET A 340 17.32 -11.53 3.85
C MET A 340 18.72 -11.77 4.41
N GLU A 341 19.19 -13.02 4.36
CA GLU A 341 20.53 -13.39 4.80
C GLU A 341 21.10 -14.51 3.94
N ILE A 342 22.35 -14.40 3.58
CA ILE A 342 23.11 -15.47 2.93
C ILE A 342 23.61 -16.40 4.02
N VAL A 343 23.25 -17.66 3.93
CA VAL A 343 23.50 -18.69 4.93
C VAL A 343 24.41 -19.75 4.34
N TYR A 344 25.50 -20.04 5.04
CA TYR A 344 26.56 -20.92 4.56
C TYR A 344 26.52 -22.33 5.17
N ASP A 345 25.77 -22.51 6.27
CA ASP A 345 25.64 -23.79 6.95
C ASP A 345 24.36 -23.89 7.79
N ASP A 346 24.10 -25.08 8.34
CA ASP A 346 22.91 -25.36 9.15
C ASP A 346 22.88 -24.54 10.46
N ALA A 347 24.02 -24.20 11.04
CA ALA A 347 24.07 -23.44 12.28
C ALA A 347 23.66 -21.97 12.05
N MET A 348 24.07 -21.37 10.92
CA MET A 348 23.63 -20.06 10.50
C MET A 348 22.12 -20.06 10.16
N LEU A 349 21.65 -21.13 9.49
CA LEU A 349 20.22 -21.28 9.19
C LEU A 349 19.36 -21.33 10.45
N GLU A 350 19.78 -22.11 11.45
CA GLU A 350 19.10 -22.20 12.74
C GLU A 350 19.08 -20.84 13.46
N SER A 351 20.23 -20.15 13.50
CA SER A 351 20.35 -18.82 14.11
C SER A 351 19.45 -17.78 13.41
N TYR A 352 19.38 -17.82 12.09
CA TYR A 352 18.50 -16.96 11.31
C TYR A 352 17.03 -17.19 11.67
N LEU A 353 16.56 -18.44 11.67
CA LEU A 353 15.17 -18.78 11.95
C LEU A 353 14.76 -18.49 13.41
N GLN A 354 15.70 -18.62 14.36
CA GLN A 354 15.44 -18.25 15.77
C GLN A 354 15.31 -16.73 15.96
N ARG A 355 16.03 -15.92 15.18
CA ARG A 355 15.92 -14.45 15.20
C ARG A 355 14.72 -13.94 14.42
N SER A 356 14.31 -14.67 13.41
CA SER A 356 13.12 -14.40 12.57
C SER A 356 11.87 -14.85 13.36
N THR A 357 11.36 -13.99 14.22
CA THR A 357 10.30 -14.27 15.20
C THR A 357 8.95 -14.70 14.60
N GLU A 358 8.83 -14.88 13.28
CA GLU A 358 7.56 -15.06 12.59
C GLU A 358 7.55 -16.21 11.56
N VAL A 359 8.40 -17.24 11.72
CA VAL A 359 8.25 -18.44 10.89
C VAL A 359 7.06 -19.25 11.37
N THR A 360 5.89 -18.99 10.80
CA THR A 360 4.66 -19.70 11.09
C THR A 360 4.11 -20.36 9.82
N ARG A 361 3.06 -21.18 9.96
CA ARG A 361 2.35 -21.75 8.80
C ARG A 361 1.79 -20.64 7.87
N GLU A 362 1.56 -19.46 8.41
CA GLU A 362 1.00 -18.30 7.70
C GLU A 362 2.11 -17.44 7.06
N HIS A 363 3.36 -17.51 7.59
CA HIS A 363 4.51 -16.76 7.11
C HIS A 363 5.70 -17.69 6.81
N PRO A 364 5.70 -18.38 5.67
CA PRO A 364 6.80 -19.27 5.28
C PRO A 364 8.07 -18.47 4.94
N VAL A 365 9.23 -19.12 5.08
CA VAL A 365 10.51 -18.61 4.54
C VAL A 365 10.82 -19.26 3.21
N LEU A 366 11.46 -18.50 2.36
CA LEU A 366 12.01 -18.96 1.10
C LEU A 366 13.50 -19.27 1.28
N VAL A 367 13.93 -20.38 0.71
CA VAL A 367 15.32 -20.84 0.70
C VAL A 367 15.69 -21.03 -0.76
N ASP A 368 16.53 -20.13 -1.27
CA ASP A 368 16.97 -20.11 -2.66
C ASP A 368 18.47 -20.44 -2.73
N ARG A 369 18.93 -21.10 -3.79
CA ARG A 369 20.34 -21.21 -4.06
C ARG A 369 20.94 -19.83 -4.27
N PHE A 370 21.98 -19.50 -3.50
CA PHE A 370 22.73 -18.27 -3.75
C PHE A 370 23.73 -18.52 -4.88
N LEU A 371 23.80 -17.58 -5.82
CA LEU A 371 24.72 -17.62 -6.94
C LEU A 371 25.89 -16.67 -6.64
N ASP A 372 27.05 -17.24 -6.26
CA ASP A 372 28.29 -16.50 -6.12
C ASP A 372 28.81 -16.05 -7.49
N ASP A 373 29.46 -14.91 -7.52
CA ASP A 373 30.09 -14.34 -8.73
C ASP A 373 29.14 -14.15 -9.92
N ALA A 374 27.84 -13.97 -9.65
CA ALA A 374 26.84 -13.70 -10.67
C ALA A 374 26.85 -12.21 -11.06
N ILE A 375 26.63 -11.93 -12.35
CA ILE A 375 26.36 -10.59 -12.86
C ILE A 375 24.83 -10.42 -12.85
N GLU A 376 24.35 -9.39 -12.17
CA GLU A 376 22.94 -9.06 -12.13
C GLU A 376 22.55 -8.18 -13.32
N ILE A 377 21.42 -8.49 -13.95
CA ILE A 377 20.95 -7.83 -15.15
C ILE A 377 19.46 -7.53 -14.97
N ASP A 378 19.09 -6.28 -15.23
CA ASP A 378 17.70 -5.87 -15.33
C ASP A 378 17.32 -5.65 -16.80
N VAL A 379 16.11 -6.06 -17.15
CA VAL A 379 15.58 -5.92 -18.50
C VAL A 379 14.20 -5.29 -18.44
N ASP A 380 14.02 -4.14 -19.12
CA ASP A 380 12.74 -3.51 -19.31
C ASP A 380 12.16 -3.83 -20.68
N ALA A 381 10.94 -4.37 -20.69
CA ALA A 381 10.24 -4.73 -21.91
C ALA A 381 8.74 -4.41 -21.84
N LEU A 382 8.18 -4.05 -22.99
CA LEU A 382 6.74 -3.87 -23.17
C LEU A 382 6.23 -4.91 -24.17
N PHE A 383 5.07 -5.49 -23.88
CA PHE A 383 4.40 -6.43 -24.78
C PHE A 383 2.93 -6.05 -24.94
N ASP A 384 2.49 -5.85 -26.18
CA ASP A 384 1.13 -5.42 -26.52
C ASP A 384 0.17 -6.59 -26.83
N GLY A 385 0.65 -7.83 -26.70
CA GLY A 385 -0.08 -9.04 -27.07
C GLY A 385 0.35 -9.62 -28.42
N HIS A 386 1.15 -8.91 -29.21
CA HIS A 386 1.67 -9.30 -30.52
C HIS A 386 3.16 -9.06 -30.64
N ASP A 387 3.60 -7.85 -30.36
CA ASP A 387 4.98 -7.43 -30.49
C ASP A 387 5.60 -7.11 -29.12
N MET A 388 6.89 -7.44 -28.96
CA MET A 388 7.66 -7.10 -27.78
C MET A 388 8.64 -5.97 -28.12
N TYR A 389 8.59 -4.91 -27.32
CA TYR A 389 9.56 -3.82 -27.38
C TYR A 389 10.51 -3.94 -26.18
N LEU A 390 11.79 -4.23 -26.47
CA LEU A 390 12.86 -4.25 -25.50
C LEU A 390 13.36 -2.82 -25.32
N ALA A 391 13.06 -2.21 -24.18
CA ALA A 391 13.42 -0.82 -23.89
C ALA A 391 14.89 -0.68 -23.48
N GLY A 392 15.42 -1.62 -22.70
CA GLY A 392 16.81 -1.61 -22.28
C GLY A 392 17.23 -2.89 -21.57
N VAL A 393 18.54 -3.12 -21.58
CA VAL A 393 19.22 -4.14 -20.81
C VAL A 393 20.29 -3.44 -19.98
N MET A 394 20.20 -3.54 -18.66
CA MET A 394 21.08 -2.87 -17.70
C MET A 394 21.92 -3.91 -16.98
N GLU A 395 23.22 -3.69 -16.94
CA GLU A 395 24.17 -4.52 -16.18
C GLU A 395 24.49 -3.79 -14.86
N HIS A 396 24.33 -4.48 -13.74
CA HIS A 396 24.68 -3.94 -12.42
C HIS A 396 26.20 -3.89 -12.24
N ILE A 397 26.69 -2.83 -11.62
CA ILE A 397 28.11 -2.63 -11.30
C ILE A 397 28.44 -3.26 -9.94
N GLU A 398 27.51 -3.20 -9.01
CA GLU A 398 27.62 -3.82 -7.69
C GLU A 398 27.44 -5.34 -7.79
N GLU A 399 27.89 -6.04 -6.75
CA GLU A 399 27.76 -7.50 -6.64
C GLU A 399 26.29 -7.91 -6.61
N ALA A 400 25.98 -9.04 -7.23
CA ALA A 400 24.63 -9.60 -7.23
C ALA A 400 24.09 -9.83 -5.81
N GLY A 401 22.81 -9.47 -5.61
CA GLY A 401 22.14 -9.53 -4.32
C GLY A 401 22.07 -8.18 -3.59
N ILE A 402 22.72 -7.13 -4.10
CA ILE A 402 22.47 -5.76 -3.65
C ILE A 402 21.18 -5.28 -4.30
N HIS A 403 20.32 -4.61 -3.51
CA HIS A 403 19.05 -4.11 -4.02
C HIS A 403 19.24 -3.18 -5.23
N SER A 404 18.44 -3.35 -6.28
CA SER A 404 18.59 -2.59 -7.54
C SER A 404 18.53 -1.07 -7.35
N GLY A 405 17.72 -0.58 -6.41
CA GLY A 405 17.65 0.85 -6.05
C GLY A 405 18.93 1.41 -5.42
N ASP A 406 19.84 0.55 -4.93
CA ASP A 406 21.12 0.90 -4.33
C ASP A 406 22.30 0.59 -5.25
N SER A 407 22.04 0.07 -6.45
CA SER A 407 23.05 -0.33 -7.44
C SER A 407 23.17 0.68 -8.57
N ALA A 408 24.41 0.96 -9.00
CA ALA A 408 24.66 1.64 -10.26
C ALA A 408 24.57 0.64 -11.42
N CYS A 409 24.07 1.08 -12.57
CA CYS A 409 23.91 0.25 -13.76
C CYS A 409 24.62 0.84 -14.97
N SER A 410 25.13 -0.04 -15.83
CA SER A 410 25.61 0.32 -17.15
C SER A 410 24.56 0.04 -18.22
N LEU A 411 24.25 1.03 -19.04
CA LEU A 411 23.34 0.93 -20.18
C LEU A 411 24.01 1.55 -21.42
N PRO A 412 24.36 0.79 -22.44
CA PRO A 412 24.21 -0.66 -22.60
C PRO A 412 25.16 -1.47 -21.69
N PRO A 413 24.93 -2.78 -21.53
CA PRO A 413 25.81 -3.69 -20.79
C PRO A 413 27.24 -3.63 -21.29
N MET A 414 28.24 -3.82 -20.41
CA MET A 414 29.64 -3.79 -20.75
C MET A 414 30.27 -5.19 -20.84
N ALA A 415 29.87 -6.10 -19.95
CA ALA A 415 30.45 -7.44 -19.86
C ALA A 415 29.67 -8.49 -20.65
N LEU A 416 28.43 -8.20 -21.02
CA LEU A 416 27.54 -9.09 -21.76
C LEU A 416 27.83 -9.02 -23.27
N GLY A 417 27.85 -10.18 -23.91
CA GLY A 417 27.87 -10.29 -25.37
C GLY A 417 26.48 -10.38 -25.97
N GLU A 418 26.37 -10.26 -27.29
CA GLU A 418 25.11 -10.42 -28.04
C GLU A 418 24.50 -11.83 -27.90
N SER A 419 25.24 -12.79 -27.35
CA SER A 419 24.79 -14.18 -27.15
C SER A 419 24.26 -14.46 -25.75
N ASP A 420 24.42 -13.54 -24.82
CA ASP A 420 24.03 -13.69 -23.41
C ASP A 420 22.67 -13.09 -23.17
#